data_cbbef7af0359188f8feaf03adce55860
#
_entry.id   cbbef7af0359188f8feaf03adce55860
#
_cell.length_a   1.000
_cell.length_b   1.000
_cell.length_c   1.000
_cell.angle_alpha   90.00
_cell.angle_beta   90.00
_cell.angle_gamma   90.00
#
_symmetry.space_group_name_H-M   'P 1'
#
loop_
_entity.id
_entity.type
_entity.pdbx_description
1 polymer ?
#
loop_
_entity_poly.entity_id
_entity_poly.type
_entity_poly.pdbx_seq_one_letter_code
_entity_poly.pdbx_strand_id
1 'polypeptide(L)'
;MKKILAALLVSFALLSCKDEKKQEKDLLNEVIKVHDQVMEKDQLIMTNKMQLDTLMQQNKDPQLNNEAKKLSAQLDSADARMEDWMHKFDAENKGKSHQQIMDYLSAQKSTIEAIDKQFNTTIATSSAFVKQNKSK
;
A
#
# COMPACT_ATOMS: atom_id res chain seq x y z
N MET A 1 -37.13 4.70 41.63
CA MET A 1 -36.75 5.47 40.42
C MET A 1 -35.25 5.59 40.24
N LYS A 2 -34.42 5.76 41.29
CA LYS A 2 -32.94 5.88 41.16
C LYS A 2 -32.23 4.58 40.63
N LYS A 3 -32.79 3.41 40.89
CA LYS A 3 -32.19 2.11 40.46
C LYS A 3 -32.43 1.78 38.97
N ILE A 4 -33.47 2.33 38.37
CA ILE A 4 -33.79 2.12 36.95
C ILE A 4 -32.88 2.98 36.03
N LEU A 5 -32.51 4.19 36.50
CA LEU A 5 -31.59 5.07 35.77
C LEU A 5 -30.18 4.48 35.65
N ALA A 6 -29.71 3.77 36.68
CA ALA A 6 -28.38 3.13 36.66
C ALA A 6 -28.29 1.96 35.65
N ALA A 7 -29.38 1.17 35.51
CA ALA A 7 -29.42 0.06 34.55
C ALA A 7 -29.46 0.54 33.10
N LEU A 8 -30.08 1.70 32.82
CA LEU A 8 -30.13 2.26 31.46
C LEU A 8 -28.78 2.82 31.00
N LEU A 9 -27.97 3.38 31.90
CA LEU A 9 -26.63 3.90 31.61
C LEU A 9 -25.63 2.80 31.27
N VAL A 10 -25.73 1.62 31.89
CA VAL A 10 -24.85 0.49 31.64
C VAL A 10 -25.14 -0.16 30.27
N SER A 11 -26.40 -0.14 29.82
CA SER A 11 -26.77 -0.69 28.50
C SER A 11 -26.25 0.16 27.34
N PHE A 12 -26.10 1.48 27.50
CA PHE A 12 -25.52 2.35 26.44
C PHE A 12 -24.01 2.14 26.26
N ALA A 13 -23.27 1.83 27.33
CA ALA A 13 -21.83 1.62 27.25
C ALA A 13 -21.45 0.35 26.44
N LEU A 14 -22.30 -0.69 26.46
CA LEU A 14 -22.03 -1.93 25.72
C LEU A 14 -22.29 -1.83 24.21
N LEU A 15 -23.15 -0.92 23.79
CA LEU A 15 -23.41 -0.67 22.36
C LEU A 15 -22.28 0.15 21.74
N SER A 16 -21.69 1.10 22.46
CA SER A 16 -20.54 1.90 22.01
C SER A 16 -19.32 1.03 21.68
N CYS A 17 -18.96 0.10 22.56
CA CYS A 17 -17.80 -0.78 22.35
C CYS A 17 -17.95 -1.73 21.13
N LYS A 18 -19.15 -2.12 20.74
CA LYS A 18 -19.38 -2.93 19.52
C LYS A 18 -19.17 -2.11 18.24
N ASP A 19 -19.61 -0.85 18.26
CA ASP A 19 -19.45 0.06 17.13
C ASP A 19 -17.97 0.44 16.92
N GLU A 20 -17.23 0.69 17.99
CA GLU A 20 -15.79 0.99 17.94
C GLU A 20 -14.99 -0.17 17.31
N LYS A 21 -15.19 -1.40 17.77
CA LYS A 21 -14.52 -2.58 17.22
C LYS A 21 -14.88 -2.84 15.74
N LYS A 22 -16.11 -2.51 15.36
CA LYS A 22 -16.52 -2.61 13.97
C LYS A 22 -15.78 -1.59 13.11
N GLN A 23 -15.67 -0.34 13.54
CA GLN A 23 -14.94 0.71 12.84
C GLN A 23 -13.46 0.36 12.67
N GLU A 24 -12.80 -0.13 13.72
CA GLU A 24 -11.42 -0.61 13.67
C GLU A 24 -11.22 -1.72 12.62
N LYS A 25 -12.12 -2.71 12.64
CA LYS A 25 -12.08 -3.82 11.69
C LYS A 25 -12.33 -3.37 10.24
N ASP A 26 -13.29 -2.50 10.05
CA ASP A 26 -13.63 -2.00 8.72
C ASP A 26 -12.44 -1.21 8.13
N LEU A 27 -11.82 -0.34 8.92
CA LEU A 27 -10.65 0.42 8.48
C LEU A 27 -9.42 -0.48 8.26
N LEU A 28 -9.19 -1.48 9.11
CA LEU A 28 -8.15 -2.47 8.90
C LEU A 28 -8.36 -3.23 7.58
N ASN A 29 -9.59 -3.64 7.29
CA ASN A 29 -9.93 -4.32 6.04
C ASN A 29 -9.68 -3.42 4.82
N GLU A 30 -9.91 -2.11 4.93
CA GLU A 30 -9.59 -1.17 3.85
C GLU A 30 -8.07 -1.08 3.60
N VAL A 31 -7.26 -1.05 4.65
CA VAL A 31 -5.79 -1.07 4.55
C VAL A 31 -5.33 -2.36 3.86
N ILE A 32 -5.82 -3.52 4.31
CA ILE A 32 -5.47 -4.83 3.75
C ILE A 32 -5.91 -4.92 2.28
N LYS A 33 -7.08 -4.41 1.93
CA LYS A 33 -7.55 -4.41 0.55
C LYS A 33 -6.60 -3.64 -0.38
N VAL A 34 -6.10 -2.48 0.04
CA VAL A 34 -5.13 -1.72 -0.76
C VAL A 34 -3.80 -2.48 -0.85
N HIS A 35 -3.35 -3.09 0.26
CA HIS A 35 -2.18 -3.97 0.26
C HIS A 35 -2.29 -5.05 -0.82
N ASP A 36 -3.39 -5.79 -0.83
CA ASP A 36 -3.60 -6.89 -1.77
C ASP A 36 -3.60 -6.38 -3.23
N GLN A 37 -4.21 -5.21 -3.49
CA GLN A 37 -4.16 -4.57 -4.81
C GLN A 37 -2.74 -4.19 -5.25
N VAL A 38 -1.87 -3.79 -4.32
CA VAL A 38 -0.45 -3.52 -4.62
C VAL A 38 0.28 -4.82 -4.92
N MET A 39 0.07 -5.85 -4.11
CA MET A 39 0.72 -7.16 -4.28
C MET A 39 0.34 -7.84 -5.61
N GLU A 40 -0.89 -7.64 -6.10
CA GLU A 40 -1.28 -8.11 -7.44
C GLU A 40 -0.44 -7.49 -8.57
N LYS A 41 0.19 -6.34 -8.34
CA LYS A 41 1.02 -5.63 -9.32
C LYS A 41 2.51 -5.99 -9.26
N ASP A 42 2.94 -6.73 -8.25
CA ASP A 42 4.35 -7.10 -8.07
C ASP A 42 4.92 -7.82 -9.30
N GLN A 43 4.17 -8.72 -9.90
CA GLN A 43 4.56 -9.40 -11.14
C GLN A 43 4.84 -8.41 -12.30
N LEU A 44 4.14 -7.27 -12.35
CA LEU A 44 4.37 -6.24 -13.37
C LEU A 44 5.67 -5.45 -13.10
N ILE A 45 5.99 -5.20 -11.84
CA ILE A 45 7.27 -4.62 -11.44
C ILE A 45 8.41 -5.48 -11.97
N MET A 46 8.41 -6.78 -11.65
CA MET A 46 9.44 -7.72 -12.08
C MET A 46 9.53 -7.83 -13.60
N THR A 47 8.38 -7.94 -14.28
CA THR A 47 8.31 -8.03 -15.73
C THR A 47 8.92 -6.80 -16.41
N ASN A 48 8.57 -5.60 -15.94
CA ASN A 48 9.10 -4.37 -16.51
C ASN A 48 10.61 -4.23 -16.27
N LYS A 49 11.11 -4.61 -15.10
CA LYS A 49 12.55 -4.64 -14.82
C LYS A 49 13.30 -5.56 -15.81
N MET A 50 12.83 -6.78 -15.99
CA MET A 50 13.43 -7.72 -16.96
C MET A 50 13.42 -7.17 -18.40
N GLN A 51 12.35 -6.47 -18.78
CA GLN A 51 12.25 -5.87 -20.10
C GLN A 51 13.19 -4.67 -20.28
N LEU A 52 13.37 -3.84 -19.25
CA LEU A 52 14.34 -2.74 -19.24
C LEU A 52 15.77 -3.29 -19.35
N ASP A 53 16.09 -4.33 -18.58
CA ASP A 53 17.41 -4.99 -18.65
C ASP A 53 17.70 -5.57 -20.05
N THR A 54 16.69 -6.19 -20.66
CA THR A 54 16.80 -6.70 -22.03
C THR A 54 17.07 -5.57 -23.03
N LEU A 55 16.36 -4.43 -22.89
CA LEU A 55 16.60 -3.26 -23.75
C LEU A 55 18.02 -2.71 -23.60
N MET A 56 18.55 -2.63 -22.38
CA MET A 56 19.90 -2.16 -22.12
C MET A 56 20.97 -3.09 -22.69
N GLN A 57 20.72 -4.39 -22.69
CA GLN A 57 21.64 -5.37 -23.28
C GLN A 57 21.65 -5.32 -24.81
N GLN A 58 20.53 -5.04 -25.44
CA GLN A 58 20.36 -5.04 -26.89
C GLN A 58 20.69 -3.69 -27.53
N ASN A 59 20.70 -2.60 -26.76
CA ASN A 59 20.89 -1.26 -27.28
C ASN A 59 22.22 -0.64 -26.83
N LYS A 60 22.90 0.03 -27.75
CA LYS A 60 24.18 0.74 -27.48
C LYS A 60 24.01 2.24 -27.26
N ASP A 61 22.78 2.76 -27.35
CA ASP A 61 22.50 4.18 -27.12
C ASP A 61 22.64 4.52 -25.62
N PRO A 62 23.61 5.38 -25.23
CA PRO A 62 23.81 5.73 -23.83
C PRO A 62 22.62 6.48 -23.20
N GLN A 63 21.87 7.25 -23.98
CA GLN A 63 20.70 8.01 -23.46
C GLN A 63 19.56 7.05 -23.13
N LEU A 64 19.26 6.10 -24.03
CA LEU A 64 18.27 5.07 -23.76
C LEU A 64 18.65 4.26 -22.53
N ASN A 65 19.90 3.82 -22.43
CA ASN A 65 20.38 3.01 -21.32
C ASN A 65 20.31 3.77 -19.97
N ASN A 66 20.60 5.06 -19.97
CA ASN A 66 20.49 5.89 -18.76
C ASN A 66 19.02 6.05 -18.31
N GLU A 67 18.09 6.25 -19.24
CA GLU A 67 16.67 6.33 -18.89
C GLU A 67 16.12 4.98 -18.44
N ALA A 68 16.50 3.87 -19.08
CA ALA A 68 16.14 2.51 -18.65
C ALA A 68 16.62 2.22 -17.22
N LYS A 69 17.86 2.59 -16.88
CA LYS A 69 18.41 2.47 -15.51
C LYS A 69 17.61 3.27 -14.49
N LYS A 70 17.26 4.50 -14.83
CA LYS A 70 16.45 5.37 -13.96
C LYS A 70 15.06 4.77 -13.70
N LEU A 71 14.42 4.25 -14.74
CA LEU A 71 13.11 3.60 -14.61
C LEU A 71 13.20 2.31 -13.79
N SER A 72 14.25 1.50 -13.98
CA SER A 72 14.51 0.31 -13.15
C SER A 72 14.68 0.69 -11.67
N ALA A 73 15.45 1.73 -11.38
CA ALA A 73 15.62 2.22 -10.00
C ALA A 73 14.32 2.76 -9.38
N GLN A 74 13.42 3.32 -10.18
CA GLN A 74 12.10 3.73 -9.69
C GLN A 74 11.21 2.53 -9.34
N LEU A 75 11.26 1.46 -10.12
CA LEU A 75 10.57 0.20 -9.82
C LEU A 75 11.13 -0.43 -8.54
N ASP A 76 12.45 -0.49 -8.39
CA ASP A 76 13.12 -0.97 -7.17
C ASP A 76 12.71 -0.15 -5.94
N SER A 77 12.63 1.17 -6.09
CA SER A 77 12.21 2.05 -4.99
C SER A 77 10.76 1.85 -4.59
N ALA A 78 9.87 1.54 -5.53
CA ALA A 78 8.47 1.25 -5.24
C ALA A 78 8.35 -0.07 -4.46
N ASP A 79 9.03 -1.10 -4.93
CA ASP A 79 9.06 -2.43 -4.31
C ASP A 79 9.64 -2.38 -2.89
N ALA A 80 10.80 -1.79 -2.71
CA ALA A 80 11.46 -1.63 -1.41
C ALA A 80 10.59 -0.86 -0.40
N ARG A 81 9.81 0.14 -0.87
CA ARG A 81 8.89 0.89 -0.02
C ARG A 81 7.70 0.04 0.44
N MET A 82 7.21 -0.85 -0.40
CA MET A 82 6.17 -1.80 -0.03
C MET A 82 6.67 -2.81 0.99
N GLU A 83 7.85 -3.38 0.76
CA GLU A 83 8.51 -4.30 1.68
C GLU A 83 8.73 -3.66 3.07
N ASP A 84 9.28 -2.43 3.11
CA ASP A 84 9.49 -1.69 4.35
C ASP A 84 8.17 -1.41 5.09
N TRP A 85 7.10 -1.10 4.37
CA TRP A 85 5.78 -0.91 4.96
C TRP A 85 5.24 -2.22 5.57
N MET A 86 5.34 -3.35 4.87
CA MET A 86 4.91 -4.65 5.38
C MET A 86 5.65 -5.05 6.66
N HIS A 87 6.95 -4.80 6.72
CA HIS A 87 7.75 -5.09 7.92
C HIS A 87 7.37 -4.25 9.14
N LYS A 88 6.85 -3.05 8.94
CA LYS A 88 6.49 -2.10 10.01
C LYS A 88 5.03 -2.12 10.39
N PHE A 89 4.18 -2.74 9.58
CA PHE A 89 2.74 -2.74 9.80
C PHE A 89 2.35 -3.66 10.96
N ASP A 90 1.66 -3.08 11.98
CA ASP A 90 1.13 -3.79 13.14
C ASP A 90 -0.39 -3.96 13.01
N ALA A 91 -0.84 -5.12 12.55
CA ALA A 91 -2.26 -5.44 12.40
C ALA A 91 -2.96 -5.75 13.74
N GLU A 92 -2.22 -6.15 14.78
CA GLU A 92 -2.80 -6.59 16.05
C GLU A 92 -3.20 -5.43 16.96
N ASN A 93 -2.50 -4.30 16.88
CA ASN A 93 -2.77 -3.08 17.63
C ASN A 93 -2.91 -3.29 19.15
N LYS A 94 -2.22 -4.28 19.72
CA LYS A 94 -2.33 -4.67 21.14
C LYS A 94 -2.01 -3.51 22.07
N GLY A 95 -2.86 -3.31 23.08
CA GLY A 95 -2.65 -2.32 24.12
C GLY A 95 -2.97 -0.86 23.72
N LYS A 96 -3.47 -0.63 22.50
CA LYS A 96 -3.88 0.70 22.04
C LYS A 96 -5.36 0.96 22.36
N SER A 97 -5.72 2.21 22.63
CA SER A 97 -7.12 2.63 22.71
C SER A 97 -7.76 2.69 21.33
N HIS A 98 -9.10 2.72 21.27
CA HIS A 98 -9.85 2.90 20.03
C HIS A 98 -9.32 4.06 19.18
N GLN A 99 -9.18 5.25 19.78
CA GLN A 99 -8.69 6.44 19.08
C GLN A 99 -7.27 6.23 18.51
N GLN A 100 -6.37 5.62 19.29
CA GLN A 100 -5.01 5.32 18.84
C GLN A 100 -5.00 4.32 17.66
N ILE A 101 -5.91 3.33 17.67
CA ILE A 101 -6.06 2.37 16.57
C ILE A 101 -6.55 3.07 15.32
N MET A 102 -7.58 3.91 15.43
CA MET A 102 -8.16 4.64 14.30
C MET A 102 -7.15 5.61 13.69
N ASP A 103 -6.41 6.35 14.51
CA ASP A 103 -5.34 7.27 14.04
C ASP A 103 -4.23 6.50 13.33
N TYR A 104 -3.77 5.39 13.92
CA TYR A 104 -2.75 4.54 13.32
C TYR A 104 -3.20 3.96 11.98
N LEU A 105 -4.37 3.32 11.93
CA LEU A 105 -4.88 2.70 10.71
C LEU A 105 -5.16 3.74 9.60
N SER A 106 -5.64 4.94 9.97
CA SER A 106 -5.81 6.04 9.01
C SER A 106 -4.48 6.49 8.40
N ALA A 107 -3.43 6.60 9.22
CA ALA A 107 -2.09 6.90 8.74
C ALA A 107 -1.54 5.77 7.84
N GLN A 108 -1.75 4.50 8.22
CA GLN A 108 -1.34 3.35 7.41
C GLN A 108 -2.08 3.30 6.08
N LYS A 109 -3.38 3.59 6.07
CA LYS A 109 -4.16 3.69 4.83
C LYS A 109 -3.59 4.73 3.88
N SER A 110 -3.34 5.94 4.37
CA SER A 110 -2.73 6.99 3.55
C SER A 110 -1.35 6.58 3.00
N THR A 111 -0.57 5.87 3.80
CA THR A 111 0.76 5.40 3.39
C THR A 111 0.67 4.34 2.29
N ILE A 112 -0.19 3.33 2.45
CA ILE A 112 -0.33 2.26 1.45
C ILE A 112 -0.97 2.76 0.15
N GLU A 113 -1.90 3.72 0.22
CA GLU A 113 -2.47 4.39 -0.97
C GLU A 113 -1.39 5.19 -1.73
N ALA A 114 -0.45 5.82 -1.04
CA ALA A 114 0.68 6.50 -1.67
C ALA A 114 1.66 5.51 -2.33
N ILE A 115 1.86 4.33 -1.74
CA ILE A 115 2.63 3.23 -2.34
C ILE A 115 1.91 2.72 -3.59
N ASP A 116 0.60 2.47 -3.53
CA ASP A 116 -0.20 2.06 -4.68
C ASP A 116 -0.07 3.03 -5.85
N LYS A 117 -0.18 4.33 -5.58
CA LYS A 117 0.02 5.37 -6.59
C LYS A 117 1.42 5.33 -7.21
N GLN A 118 2.46 5.07 -6.39
CA GLN A 118 3.83 4.92 -6.88
C GLN A 118 3.96 3.71 -7.79
N PHE A 119 3.43 2.54 -7.41
CA PHE A 119 3.38 1.34 -8.24
C PHE A 119 2.72 1.63 -9.60
N ASN A 120 1.53 2.18 -9.59
CA ASN A 120 0.79 2.51 -10.82
C ASN A 120 1.59 3.44 -11.74
N THR A 121 2.24 4.46 -11.19
CA THR A 121 3.01 5.43 -11.96
C THR A 121 4.27 4.80 -12.55
N THR A 122 5.05 4.08 -11.76
CA THR A 122 6.31 3.48 -12.21
C THR A 122 6.08 2.35 -13.22
N ILE A 123 5.06 1.52 -13.00
CA ILE A 123 4.65 0.48 -13.95
C ILE A 123 4.22 1.10 -15.28
N ALA A 124 3.34 2.10 -15.25
CA ALA A 124 2.85 2.74 -16.47
C ALA A 124 3.99 3.40 -17.28
N THR A 125 4.88 4.13 -16.59
CA THR A 125 5.99 4.84 -17.24
C THR A 125 6.99 3.86 -17.84
N SER A 126 7.38 2.82 -17.09
CA SER A 126 8.33 1.81 -17.58
C SER A 126 7.75 0.96 -18.71
N SER A 127 6.46 0.58 -18.63
CA SER A 127 5.78 -0.15 -19.70
C SER A 127 5.71 0.68 -20.99
N ALA A 128 5.39 1.97 -20.90
CA ALA A 128 5.35 2.87 -22.05
C ALA A 128 6.73 3.00 -22.70
N PHE A 129 7.78 3.19 -21.89
CA PHE A 129 9.16 3.27 -22.36
C PHE A 129 9.60 1.99 -23.07
N VAL A 130 9.33 0.82 -22.49
CA VAL A 130 9.63 -0.48 -23.09
C VAL A 130 8.92 -0.63 -24.42
N LYS A 131 7.61 -0.31 -24.49
CA LYS A 131 6.82 -0.40 -25.72
C LYS A 131 7.38 0.48 -26.84
N GLN A 132 7.78 1.71 -26.52
CA GLN A 132 8.32 2.67 -27.51
C GLN A 132 9.69 2.23 -28.08
N ASN A 133 10.47 1.48 -27.32
CA ASN A 133 11.84 1.13 -27.66
C ASN A 133 12.05 -0.34 -28.11
N LYS A 134 11.06 -1.22 -27.94
CA LYS A 134 11.07 -2.59 -28.48
C LYS A 134 10.87 -2.65 -30.01
N SER A 135 10.34 -1.62 -30.61
CA SER A 135 9.95 -1.59 -32.03
C SER A 135 11.03 -0.97 -32.92
N LYS A 136 12.21 -0.68 -32.39
CA LYS A 136 13.37 -0.16 -33.13
C LYS A 136 14.46 -1.19 -33.21
#